data_fe7be5f9a3c6c6ac2c39602f8d4ffb61
#
_entry.id   fe7be5f9a3c6c6ac2c39602f8d4ffb61
#
_cell.length_a   1.000
_cell.length_b   1.000
_cell.length_c   1.000
_cell.angle_alpha   90.00
_cell.angle_beta   90.00
_cell.angle_gamma   90.00
#
_symmetry.space_group_name_H-M   'P 1'
#
loop_
_entity.id
_entity.type
_entity.pdbx_description
1 polymer ?
#
loop_
_entity_poly.entity_id
_entity_poly.type
_entity_poly.pdbx_seq_one_letter_code
_entity_poly.pdbx_strand_id
1 'polypeptide(L)'
;MTALKNASPFAKALAVAGVFALSAGVLAGCAPAAEETTAGGTTPGGCELGPEQDGDLVLKLGSALPLTGNLAFLGPPEEAGAYLAVDDINAAGKGITIEFTPGDSGDTDNKAYDTEIPRLLNAGVEAILGAASSGTSLQFIDRVIAECVIQFSPANTSAALTTYEDRGLYFRTAPSDVLQGEVLGNLIAEDGHQRISMIVLNDSYGTGLAQFVTDSFTAAGGEVIAAPTYNTGDTNFTAQIAEALAGDPDAIVLITFDEVKTIIPELISQFPGENLYFVDGNLTNYSEVFEPGALAGAKGTYPGVNEKNIADFVKRMNDNWVARGNAALEVLAYGPETYDAVVLLALAALEARSTEGANMSMKLQEVSGGIAGGTKCFTFAECADIINGGGQADYDGPSGPITFNELGDPTDGNILIQQFDENNVPVTIRG
;
A
#
# COMPACT_ATOMS: atom_id res chain seq x y z
N MET A 1 31.19 37.24 -40.49
CA MET A 1 31.35 38.64 -40.11
C MET A 1 30.84 38.77 -38.71
N THR A 2 31.78 38.94 -37.83
CA THR A 2 31.95 39.81 -36.66
C THR A 2 31.05 39.42 -35.46
N ALA A 3 31.49 38.73 -34.43
CA ALA A 3 32.55 38.88 -33.40
C ALA A 3 32.38 40.12 -32.50
N LEU A 4 32.32 39.88 -31.21
CA LEU A 4 32.99 40.51 -30.05
C LEU A 4 32.10 40.39 -28.81
N LYS A 5 32.49 39.62 -27.78
CA LYS A 5 33.48 39.83 -26.68
C LYS A 5 33.16 40.98 -25.75
N ASN A 6 32.95 40.66 -24.44
CA ASN A 6 33.78 41.04 -23.27
C ASN A 6 32.96 40.77 -21.99
N ALA A 7 33.35 39.97 -21.05
CA ALA A 7 34.49 40.00 -20.12
C ALA A 7 34.13 40.72 -18.78
N SER A 8 34.23 39.94 -17.70
CA SER A 8 34.38 40.19 -16.25
C SER A 8 35.42 41.31 -15.96
N PRO A 9 35.72 41.79 -14.74
CA PRO A 9 35.66 41.19 -13.38
C PRO A 9 35.34 42.17 -12.20
N PHE A 10 35.29 41.77 -10.95
CA PHE A 10 36.18 42.18 -9.86
C PHE A 10 35.75 41.64 -8.48
N ALA A 11 36.68 40.87 -7.91
CA ALA A 11 36.71 40.53 -6.48
C ALA A 11 37.25 41.73 -5.65
N LYS A 12 36.83 41.80 -4.41
CA LYS A 12 37.70 42.36 -3.31
C LYS A 12 37.23 41.81 -1.95
N ALA A 13 38.17 41.12 -1.32
CA ALA A 13 38.17 40.74 0.08
C ALA A 13 38.51 41.94 0.97
N LEU A 14 38.05 41.95 2.21
CA LEU A 14 38.66 42.66 3.32
C LEU A 14 38.46 41.88 4.63
N ALA A 15 39.55 41.39 5.14
CA ALA A 15 39.71 40.86 6.50
C ALA A 15 39.92 42.00 7.51
N VAL A 16 39.30 41.92 8.69
CA VAL A 16 39.73 42.68 9.86
C VAL A 16 39.85 41.72 11.06
N ALA A 17 41.05 41.51 11.50
CA ALA A 17 41.40 40.85 12.75
C ALA A 17 41.33 41.85 13.92
N GLY A 18 40.75 41.41 15.03
CA GLY A 18 40.75 42.13 16.28
C GLY A 18 41.03 41.17 17.43
N VAL A 19 42.28 41.25 17.91
CA VAL A 19 42.78 40.56 19.11
C VAL A 19 42.39 41.38 20.33
N PHE A 20 41.85 40.77 21.39
CA PHE A 20 41.95 41.24 22.76
C PHE A 20 42.16 40.07 23.73
N ALA A 21 43.16 40.25 24.57
CA ALA A 21 43.71 39.26 25.46
C ALA A 21 43.15 39.36 26.91
N LEU A 22 43.16 38.23 27.56
CA LEU A 22 43.31 37.88 28.98
C LEU A 22 42.72 38.77 30.08
N SER A 23 41.91 38.11 30.92
CA SER A 23 42.12 38.16 32.38
C SER A 23 41.59 36.89 33.05
N ALA A 24 42.44 36.19 33.78
CA ALA A 24 42.17 35.02 34.58
C ALA A 24 41.42 35.38 35.87
N GLY A 25 40.40 34.58 36.19
CA GLY A 25 39.73 34.61 37.48
C GLY A 25 39.32 33.17 37.85
N VAL A 26 40.07 32.55 38.74
CA VAL A 26 39.77 31.26 39.33
C VAL A 26 38.71 31.47 40.43
N LEU A 27 37.51 30.87 40.23
CA LEU A 27 36.56 30.61 41.30
C LEU A 27 36.10 29.18 41.17
N ALA A 28 36.56 28.31 42.06
CA ALA A 28 36.06 26.97 42.24
C ALA A 28 34.63 27.02 42.82
N GLY A 29 33.64 26.69 42.06
CA GLY A 29 32.27 26.45 42.46
C GLY A 29 31.84 25.05 42.01
N CYS A 30 31.47 24.19 42.96
CA CYS A 30 30.86 22.90 42.70
C CYS A 30 29.59 23.07 41.84
N ALA A 31 29.66 22.68 40.57
CA ALA A 31 28.49 22.47 39.75
C ALA A 31 28.02 21.02 39.98
N PRO A 32 26.71 20.78 40.15
CA PRO A 32 26.17 19.42 40.10
C PRO A 32 26.44 18.85 38.72
N ALA A 33 26.72 17.54 38.67
CA ALA A 33 26.86 16.81 37.41
C ALA A 33 25.65 17.09 36.53
N ALA A 34 25.87 17.64 35.34
CA ALA A 34 24.88 17.67 34.32
C ALA A 34 24.56 16.21 33.96
N GLU A 35 23.34 15.78 34.21
CA GLU A 35 22.80 14.63 33.57
C GLU A 35 22.99 14.82 32.05
N GLU A 36 23.73 13.95 31.43
CA GLU A 36 23.74 13.81 29.98
C GLU A 36 22.29 13.45 29.58
N THR A 37 21.52 14.48 29.24
CA THR A 37 20.33 14.25 28.40
C THR A 37 20.88 13.69 27.10
N THR A 38 20.74 12.37 26.91
CA THR A 38 20.84 11.74 25.60
C THR A 38 19.91 12.54 24.70
N ALA A 39 20.50 13.24 23.73
CA ALA A 39 19.76 13.94 22.70
C ALA A 39 18.91 12.87 21.99
N GLY A 40 17.63 12.81 22.28
CA GLY A 40 16.68 12.01 21.53
C GLY A 40 16.77 12.49 20.08
N GLY A 41 17.18 11.59 19.18
CA GLY A 41 17.11 11.87 17.75
C GLY A 41 15.64 12.04 17.40
N THR A 42 15.28 13.15 16.76
CA THR A 42 13.96 13.29 16.16
C THR A 42 13.98 12.62 14.77
N THR A 43 12.94 11.85 14.47
CA THR A 43 12.69 11.37 13.10
C THR A 43 12.46 12.56 12.18
N PRO A 44 12.61 12.42 10.86
CA PRO A 44 12.31 13.48 9.89
C PRO A 44 10.93 14.12 10.05
N GLY A 45 9.98 13.42 10.67
CA GLY A 45 8.60 13.89 10.86
C GLY A 45 8.29 14.54 12.22
N GLY A 46 9.26 14.66 13.13
CA GLY A 46 9.06 15.31 14.43
C GLY A 46 8.46 14.42 15.53
N CYS A 47 8.37 13.10 15.32
CA CYS A 47 8.12 12.13 16.38
C CYS A 47 9.39 11.89 17.19
N GLU A 48 9.28 11.82 18.51
CA GLU A 48 10.41 11.47 19.37
C GLU A 48 10.65 9.96 19.31
N LEU A 49 11.92 9.56 19.24
CA LEU A 49 12.28 8.15 19.37
C LEU A 49 12.16 7.73 20.83
N GLY A 50 11.43 6.63 21.06
CA GLY A 50 11.36 6.02 22.37
C GLY A 50 12.66 5.30 22.76
N PRO A 51 12.84 4.95 24.03
CA PRO A 51 13.99 4.16 24.46
C PRO A 51 13.90 2.73 23.95
N GLU A 52 15.05 2.07 23.82
CA GLU A 52 15.07 0.61 23.64
C GLU A 52 14.38 -0.10 24.83
N GLN A 53 13.62 -1.13 24.54
CA GLN A 53 12.92 -1.93 25.52
C GLN A 53 13.74 -3.17 25.87
N ASP A 54 13.78 -3.54 27.15
CA ASP A 54 14.43 -4.75 27.62
C ASP A 54 13.45 -5.93 27.66
N GLY A 55 13.90 -7.13 27.24
CA GLY A 55 13.11 -8.35 27.26
C GLY A 55 12.26 -8.57 26.03
N ASP A 56 11.22 -9.40 26.16
CA ASP A 56 10.31 -9.71 25.05
C ASP A 56 9.38 -8.52 24.77
N LEU A 57 9.27 -8.15 23.49
CA LEU A 57 8.43 -7.05 23.03
C LEU A 57 6.96 -7.47 22.92
N VAL A 58 6.04 -6.53 23.10
CA VAL A 58 4.61 -6.72 22.84
C VAL A 58 4.15 -5.62 21.89
N LEU A 59 3.96 -5.98 20.62
CA LEU A 59 3.45 -5.05 19.60
C LEU A 59 1.91 -5.03 19.62
N LYS A 60 1.31 -3.89 19.92
CA LYS A 60 -0.13 -3.69 19.78
C LYS A 60 -0.45 -3.25 18.37
N LEU A 61 -1.01 -4.17 17.60
CA LEU A 61 -1.35 -3.96 16.20
C LEU A 61 -2.86 -3.81 16.04
N GLY A 62 -3.29 -2.72 15.40
CA GLY A 62 -4.68 -2.54 14.96
C GLY A 62 -4.87 -2.84 13.49
N SER A 63 -6.13 -3.06 13.08
CA SER A 63 -6.48 -2.99 11.66
C SER A 63 -7.68 -2.10 11.44
N ALA A 64 -7.72 -1.45 10.27
CA ALA A 64 -8.86 -0.77 9.69
C ALA A 64 -9.01 -1.29 8.26
N LEU A 65 -9.47 -2.55 8.15
CA LEU A 65 -9.67 -3.26 6.89
C LEU A 65 -11.13 -3.19 6.46
N PRO A 66 -11.47 -3.36 5.17
CA PRO A 66 -12.82 -3.11 4.68
C PRO A 66 -13.78 -4.27 5.01
N LEU A 67 -14.28 -4.33 6.24
CA LEU A 67 -15.28 -5.34 6.63
C LEU A 67 -16.67 -4.97 6.12
N THR A 68 -16.91 -3.69 5.85
CA THR A 68 -18.12 -3.14 5.22
C THR A 68 -17.75 -2.17 4.09
N GLY A 69 -18.74 -1.78 3.29
CA GLY A 69 -18.54 -0.84 2.17
C GLY A 69 -18.27 -1.53 0.85
N ASN A 70 -17.88 -0.75 -0.15
CA ASN A 70 -17.76 -1.17 -1.54
C ASN A 70 -16.52 -2.04 -1.86
N LEU A 71 -15.61 -2.22 -0.90
CA LEU A 71 -14.48 -3.17 -0.97
C LEU A 71 -14.59 -4.31 0.06
N ALA A 72 -15.79 -4.57 0.60
CA ALA A 72 -15.98 -5.59 1.64
C ALA A 72 -15.53 -7.01 1.23
N PHE A 73 -15.40 -7.29 -0.05
CA PHE A 73 -14.88 -8.57 -0.54
C PHE A 73 -13.38 -8.77 -0.28
N LEU A 74 -12.61 -7.69 -0.04
CA LEU A 74 -11.19 -7.74 0.32
C LEU A 74 -10.97 -7.95 1.83
N GLY A 75 -11.96 -7.63 2.67
CA GLY A 75 -11.82 -7.75 4.13
C GLY A 75 -11.42 -9.16 4.60
N PRO A 76 -12.12 -10.23 4.20
CA PRO A 76 -11.80 -11.59 4.61
C PRO A 76 -10.37 -12.06 4.29
N PRO A 77 -9.83 -11.94 3.05
CA PRO A 77 -8.47 -12.35 2.77
C PRO A 77 -7.42 -11.50 3.48
N GLU A 78 -7.62 -10.18 3.63
CA GLU A 78 -6.71 -9.31 4.36
C GLU A 78 -6.68 -9.68 5.86
N GLU A 79 -7.84 -9.88 6.50
CA GLU A 79 -7.89 -10.36 7.88
C GLU A 79 -7.23 -11.74 8.04
N ALA A 80 -7.46 -12.66 7.08
CA ALA A 80 -6.86 -13.99 7.11
C ALA A 80 -5.33 -13.93 7.05
N GLY A 81 -4.77 -13.05 6.23
CA GLY A 81 -3.33 -12.78 6.17
C GLY A 81 -2.81 -12.25 7.50
N ALA A 82 -3.49 -11.26 8.09
CA ALA A 82 -3.12 -10.69 9.39
C ALA A 82 -3.15 -11.73 10.50
N TYR A 83 -4.23 -12.51 10.63
CA TYR A 83 -4.35 -13.54 11.65
C TYR A 83 -3.30 -14.64 11.51
N LEU A 84 -2.99 -15.09 10.29
CA LEU A 84 -1.96 -16.10 10.08
C LEU A 84 -0.59 -15.58 10.50
N ALA A 85 -0.25 -14.34 10.15
CA ALA A 85 1.02 -13.72 10.54
C ALA A 85 1.15 -13.58 12.06
N VAL A 86 0.09 -13.12 12.73
CA VAL A 86 0.04 -13.02 14.21
C VAL A 86 0.27 -14.38 14.87
N ASP A 87 -0.40 -15.43 14.37
CA ASP A 87 -0.22 -16.79 14.91
C ASP A 87 1.21 -17.30 14.68
N ASP A 88 1.78 -17.12 13.49
CA ASP A 88 3.14 -17.55 13.17
C ASP A 88 4.19 -16.83 14.05
N ILE A 89 4.05 -15.52 14.23
CA ILE A 89 4.95 -14.70 15.04
C ILE A 89 4.87 -15.11 16.51
N ASN A 90 3.65 -15.19 17.04
CA ASN A 90 3.44 -15.56 18.45
C ASN A 90 3.91 -16.99 18.76
N ALA A 91 3.74 -17.92 17.81
CA ALA A 91 4.21 -19.30 17.96
C ALA A 91 5.73 -19.44 17.83
N ALA A 92 6.40 -18.53 17.12
CA ALA A 92 7.85 -18.61 16.90
C ALA A 92 8.67 -18.38 18.18
N GLY A 93 8.17 -17.60 19.15
CA GLY A 93 8.85 -17.34 20.43
C GLY A 93 10.23 -16.69 20.25
N LYS A 94 10.32 -15.68 19.39
CA LYS A 94 11.57 -15.02 18.99
C LYS A 94 11.79 -13.64 19.64
N GLY A 95 11.19 -13.39 20.81
CA GLY A 95 11.39 -12.13 21.56
C GLY A 95 10.36 -11.05 21.24
N ILE A 96 9.30 -11.38 20.50
CA ILE A 96 8.16 -10.50 20.27
C ILE A 96 6.86 -11.30 20.23
N THR A 97 5.78 -10.69 20.70
CA THR A 97 4.39 -11.15 20.51
C THR A 97 3.53 -9.99 19.98
N ILE A 98 2.45 -10.31 19.29
CA ILE A 98 1.50 -9.34 18.77
C ILE A 98 0.17 -9.47 19.51
N GLU A 99 -0.33 -8.35 20.02
CA GLU A 99 -1.72 -8.16 20.47
C GLU A 99 -2.50 -7.52 19.35
N PHE A 100 -3.34 -8.29 18.64
CA PHE A 100 -4.07 -7.84 17.47
C PHE A 100 -5.49 -7.39 17.80
N THR A 101 -5.86 -6.19 17.35
CA THR A 101 -7.19 -5.57 17.54
C THR A 101 -7.80 -5.24 16.18
N PRO A 102 -8.71 -6.07 15.64
CA PRO A 102 -9.35 -5.81 14.35
C PRO A 102 -10.33 -4.64 14.40
N GLY A 103 -10.53 -3.97 13.26
CA GLY A 103 -11.48 -2.88 13.07
C GLY A 103 -11.89 -2.71 11.61
N ASP A 104 -13.01 -2.07 11.39
CA ASP A 104 -13.62 -1.82 10.09
C ASP A 104 -13.23 -0.44 9.55
N SER A 105 -12.62 -0.38 8.36
CA SER A 105 -12.42 0.90 7.70
C SER A 105 -13.70 1.46 7.08
N GLY A 106 -14.63 0.58 6.70
CA GLY A 106 -15.71 0.97 5.81
C GLY A 106 -15.17 1.56 4.51
N ASP A 107 -15.88 2.56 4.02
CA ASP A 107 -15.55 3.37 2.86
C ASP A 107 -15.83 4.86 3.10
N THR A 108 -15.67 5.70 2.06
CA THR A 108 -15.90 7.15 2.16
C THR A 108 -17.39 7.55 2.27
N ASP A 109 -18.32 6.63 2.04
CA ASP A 109 -19.76 6.84 2.22
C ASP A 109 -20.19 6.46 3.65
N ASN A 110 -19.93 5.22 4.09
CA ASN A 110 -20.35 4.74 5.42
C ASN A 110 -19.46 5.21 6.57
N LYS A 111 -18.19 5.55 6.31
CA LYS A 111 -17.22 6.18 7.21
C LYS A 111 -17.01 5.44 8.54
N ALA A 112 -16.99 4.11 8.53
CA ALA A 112 -16.73 3.32 9.75
C ALA A 112 -15.41 3.73 10.43
N TYR A 113 -14.40 4.14 9.65
CA TYR A 113 -13.11 4.65 10.14
C TYR A 113 -13.25 5.82 11.14
N ASP A 114 -14.30 6.64 11.07
CA ASP A 114 -14.49 7.76 11.99
C ASP A 114 -14.68 7.32 13.44
N THR A 115 -15.19 6.10 13.66
CA THR A 115 -15.32 5.49 14.98
C THR A 115 -14.15 4.59 15.31
N GLU A 116 -13.68 3.80 14.33
CA GLU A 116 -12.67 2.78 14.54
C GLU A 116 -11.27 3.35 14.78
N ILE A 117 -10.83 4.33 14.01
CA ILE A 117 -9.49 4.93 14.20
C ILE A 117 -9.32 5.52 15.59
N PRO A 118 -10.25 6.36 16.13
CA PRO A 118 -10.14 6.80 17.51
C PRO A 118 -10.16 5.66 18.55
N ARG A 119 -10.93 4.57 18.29
CA ARG A 119 -10.94 3.40 19.18
C ARG A 119 -9.59 2.71 19.23
N LEU A 120 -8.96 2.49 18.08
CA LEU A 120 -7.64 1.86 17.96
C LEU A 120 -6.55 2.73 18.61
N LEU A 121 -6.51 4.02 18.30
CA LEU A 121 -5.55 4.96 18.89
C LEU A 121 -5.70 5.03 20.43
N ASN A 122 -6.93 5.08 20.95
CA ASN A 122 -7.20 5.04 22.39
C ASN A 122 -6.83 3.70 23.05
N ALA A 123 -6.81 2.60 22.29
CA ALA A 123 -6.30 1.30 22.76
C ALA A 123 -4.76 1.27 22.82
N GLY A 124 -4.10 2.30 22.29
CA GLY A 124 -2.65 2.43 22.30
C GLY A 124 -1.97 1.50 21.29
N VAL A 125 -2.57 1.32 20.10
CA VAL A 125 -1.92 0.60 19.01
C VAL A 125 -0.72 1.40 18.49
N GLU A 126 0.32 0.72 18.06
CA GLU A 126 1.58 1.29 17.59
C GLU A 126 1.69 1.26 16.06
N ALA A 127 0.85 0.42 15.42
CA ALA A 127 0.64 0.39 13.98
C ALA A 127 -0.82 0.03 13.65
N ILE A 128 -1.33 0.52 12.52
CA ILE A 128 -2.66 0.21 11.98
C ILE A 128 -2.50 -0.32 10.55
N LEU A 129 -2.97 -1.55 10.31
CA LEU A 129 -3.09 -2.12 8.97
C LEU A 129 -4.29 -1.50 8.24
N GLY A 130 -4.08 -1.04 7.02
CA GLY A 130 -5.16 -0.48 6.19
C GLY A 130 -5.11 1.05 6.01
N ALA A 131 -6.15 1.60 5.40
CA ALA A 131 -7.27 0.89 4.77
C ALA A 131 -6.84 0.22 3.45
N ALA A 132 -7.73 -0.63 2.87
CA ALA A 132 -7.54 -1.14 1.51
C ALA A 132 -7.74 -0.03 0.46
N SER A 133 -8.82 0.75 0.56
CA SER A 133 -9.06 1.89 -0.33
C SER A 133 -8.08 3.04 -0.08
N SER A 134 -7.43 3.52 -1.13
CA SER A 134 -6.55 4.71 -1.06
C SER A 134 -7.33 5.96 -0.65
N GLY A 135 -8.55 6.16 -1.19
CA GLY A 135 -9.42 7.27 -0.83
C GLY A 135 -9.82 7.24 0.64
N THR A 136 -10.07 6.06 1.20
CA THR A 136 -10.40 5.88 2.63
C THR A 136 -9.17 6.10 3.51
N SER A 137 -7.99 5.58 3.14
CA SER A 137 -6.73 5.81 3.86
C SER A 137 -6.43 7.29 4.04
N LEU A 138 -6.63 8.09 2.99
CA LEU A 138 -6.43 9.54 3.03
C LEU A 138 -7.40 10.30 3.95
N GLN A 139 -8.53 9.68 4.36
CA GLN A 139 -9.46 10.32 5.31
C GLN A 139 -8.95 10.33 6.76
N PHE A 140 -8.05 9.42 7.10
CA PHE A 140 -7.61 9.27 8.49
C PHE A 140 -6.10 9.26 8.69
N ILE A 141 -5.29 9.25 7.63
CA ILE A 141 -3.82 9.22 7.71
C ILE A 141 -3.27 10.30 8.65
N ASP A 142 -3.76 11.54 8.56
CA ASP A 142 -3.32 12.64 9.43
C ASP A 142 -3.55 12.37 10.91
N ARG A 143 -4.67 11.67 11.25
CA ARG A 143 -4.97 11.32 12.65
C ARG A 143 -4.01 10.27 13.18
N VAL A 144 -3.63 9.31 12.34
CA VAL A 144 -2.73 8.20 12.71
C VAL A 144 -1.31 8.71 12.88
N ILE A 145 -0.79 9.45 11.90
CA ILE A 145 0.58 9.98 11.94
C ILE A 145 0.77 11.08 13.00
N ALA A 146 -0.31 11.80 13.39
CA ALA A 146 -0.25 12.79 14.46
C ALA A 146 0.07 12.15 15.82
N GLU A 147 -0.35 10.90 16.04
CA GLU A 147 -0.07 10.10 17.25
C GLU A 147 1.23 9.28 17.13
N CYS A 148 2.04 9.52 16.08
CA CYS A 148 3.28 8.79 15.79
C CYS A 148 3.07 7.27 15.61
N VAL A 149 1.89 6.87 15.15
CA VAL A 149 1.51 5.49 14.84
C VAL A 149 1.76 5.24 13.35
N ILE A 150 2.26 4.04 13.01
CA ILE A 150 2.45 3.65 11.61
C ILE A 150 1.08 3.33 10.99
N GLN A 151 0.81 3.88 9.81
CA GLN A 151 -0.23 3.38 8.92
C GLN A 151 0.39 2.51 7.83
N PHE A 152 0.00 1.25 7.76
CA PHE A 152 0.56 0.30 6.83
C PHE A 152 -0.55 -0.35 6.00
N SER A 153 -0.65 0.00 4.72
CA SER A 153 -1.68 -0.57 3.84
C SER A 153 -1.16 -1.77 3.05
N PRO A 154 -1.89 -2.88 3.03
CA PRO A 154 -1.57 -3.99 2.13
C PRO A 154 -2.04 -3.76 0.69
N ALA A 155 -2.96 -2.84 0.44
CA ALA A 155 -3.72 -2.75 -0.80
C ALA A 155 -3.80 -1.35 -1.43
N ASN A 156 -3.32 -0.30 -0.78
CA ASN A 156 -3.31 1.03 -1.39
C ASN A 156 -2.35 1.11 -2.58
N THR A 157 -2.86 1.55 -3.72
CA THR A 157 -2.08 1.66 -4.96
C THR A 157 -1.92 3.09 -5.46
N SER A 158 -2.73 4.06 -4.98
CA SER A 158 -2.67 5.44 -5.44
C SER A 158 -1.27 6.05 -5.29
N ALA A 159 -0.77 6.68 -6.37
CA ALA A 159 0.49 7.40 -6.35
C ALA A 159 0.46 8.67 -5.47
N ALA A 160 -0.73 9.15 -5.10
CA ALA A 160 -0.85 10.28 -4.17
C ALA A 160 -0.29 9.97 -2.78
N LEU A 161 -0.28 8.69 -2.38
CA LEU A 161 0.29 8.25 -1.11
C LEU A 161 1.82 8.21 -1.11
N THR A 162 2.46 8.01 -2.27
CA THR A 162 3.93 8.03 -2.41
C THR A 162 4.54 9.37 -1.96
N THR A 163 3.85 10.47 -2.22
CA THR A 163 4.35 11.83 -1.93
C THR A 163 3.56 12.54 -0.84
N TYR A 164 2.78 11.79 -0.08
CA TYR A 164 2.04 12.34 1.05
C TYR A 164 3.00 12.77 2.16
N GLU A 165 2.68 13.87 2.85
CA GLU A 165 3.49 14.39 3.97
C GLU A 165 3.24 13.55 5.25
N ASP A 166 3.63 12.27 5.19
CA ASP A 166 3.31 11.25 6.20
C ASP A 166 4.32 11.12 7.34
N ARG A 167 5.33 11.96 7.35
CA ARG A 167 6.42 11.94 8.35
C ARG A 167 7.21 10.61 8.38
N GLY A 168 7.22 9.85 7.28
CA GLY A 168 7.85 8.53 7.22
C GLY A 168 7.12 7.46 8.04
N LEU A 169 5.81 7.63 8.27
CA LEU A 169 4.97 6.71 9.03
C LEU A 169 3.92 5.99 8.17
N TYR A 170 3.93 6.21 6.85
CA TYR A 170 3.10 5.45 5.92
C TYR A 170 3.94 4.46 5.12
N PHE A 171 3.44 3.22 5.02
CA PHE A 171 4.05 2.13 4.24
C PHE A 171 2.98 1.34 3.52
N ARG A 172 3.36 0.66 2.44
CA ARG A 172 2.48 -0.26 1.73
C ARG A 172 3.22 -1.44 1.12
N THR A 173 2.57 -2.60 1.05
CA THR A 173 3.09 -3.77 0.35
C THR A 173 2.59 -3.87 -1.09
N ALA A 174 1.46 -3.23 -1.44
CA ALA A 174 0.99 -3.15 -2.82
C ALA A 174 1.84 -2.15 -3.65
N PRO A 175 2.17 -2.47 -4.92
CA PRO A 175 2.86 -1.54 -5.81
C PRO A 175 1.96 -0.36 -6.22
N SER A 176 2.59 0.72 -6.69
CA SER A 176 1.89 1.92 -7.13
C SER A 176 1.12 1.73 -8.45
N ASP A 177 -0.01 2.44 -8.61
CA ASP A 177 -0.81 2.58 -9.83
C ASP A 177 -0.01 3.03 -11.06
N VAL A 178 1.15 3.64 -10.86
CA VAL A 178 2.08 3.95 -11.95
C VAL A 178 2.40 2.69 -12.76
N LEU A 179 2.71 1.58 -12.07
CA LEU A 179 3.02 0.30 -12.72
C LEU A 179 1.75 -0.36 -13.30
N GLN A 180 0.65 -0.36 -12.56
CA GLN A 180 -0.60 -0.97 -13.02
C GLN A 180 -1.16 -0.26 -14.25
N GLY A 181 -1.16 1.07 -14.26
CA GLY A 181 -1.63 1.87 -15.39
C GLY A 181 -0.76 1.69 -16.64
N GLU A 182 0.57 1.57 -16.45
CA GLU A 182 1.48 1.24 -17.57
C GLU A 182 1.15 -0.12 -18.17
N VAL A 183 1.00 -1.15 -17.34
CA VAL A 183 0.69 -2.52 -17.80
C VAL A 183 -0.68 -2.56 -18.49
N LEU A 184 -1.69 -1.94 -17.90
CA LEU A 184 -3.05 -1.95 -18.46
C LEU A 184 -3.16 -1.18 -19.78
N GLY A 185 -2.58 0.02 -19.86
CA GLY A 185 -2.61 0.81 -21.09
C GLY A 185 -1.88 0.11 -22.24
N ASN A 186 -0.74 -0.52 -21.96
CA ASN A 186 -0.02 -1.34 -22.94
C ASN A 186 -0.81 -2.60 -23.35
N LEU A 187 -1.45 -3.29 -22.40
CA LEU A 187 -2.30 -4.45 -22.69
C LEU A 187 -3.42 -4.11 -23.66
N ILE A 188 -4.13 -3.01 -23.44
CA ILE A 188 -5.23 -2.56 -24.31
C ILE A 188 -4.72 -2.26 -25.73
N ALA A 189 -3.55 -1.64 -25.85
CA ALA A 189 -2.91 -1.37 -27.13
C ALA A 189 -2.42 -2.67 -27.83
N GLU A 190 -1.86 -3.63 -27.09
CA GLU A 190 -1.46 -4.96 -27.58
C GLU A 190 -2.67 -5.76 -28.12
N ASP A 191 -3.83 -5.61 -27.52
CA ASP A 191 -5.09 -6.23 -27.97
C ASP A 191 -5.64 -5.56 -29.24
N GLY A 192 -5.06 -4.45 -29.68
CA GLY A 192 -5.36 -3.80 -30.97
C GLY A 192 -6.41 -2.69 -30.89
N HIS A 193 -6.85 -2.31 -29.70
CA HIS A 193 -7.78 -1.21 -29.51
C HIS A 193 -7.09 0.12 -29.77
N GLN A 194 -7.80 1.09 -30.35
CA GLN A 194 -7.28 2.39 -30.71
C GLN A 194 -8.00 3.54 -30.01
N ARG A 195 -9.25 3.33 -29.61
CA ARG A 195 -10.11 4.34 -28.99
C ARG A 195 -10.82 3.73 -27.79
N ILE A 196 -10.53 4.24 -26.60
CA ILE A 196 -11.14 3.72 -25.37
C ILE A 196 -11.90 4.79 -24.62
N SER A 197 -12.87 4.34 -23.84
CA SER A 197 -13.49 5.12 -22.77
C SER A 197 -13.21 4.49 -21.43
N MET A 198 -13.42 5.24 -20.37
CA MET A 198 -13.31 4.75 -18.99
C MET A 198 -14.55 5.13 -18.19
N ILE A 199 -14.94 4.36 -17.17
CA ILE A 199 -15.87 4.76 -16.12
C ILE A 199 -15.05 4.73 -14.83
N VAL A 200 -14.94 5.87 -14.13
CA VAL A 200 -13.89 6.10 -13.14
C VAL A 200 -14.48 6.52 -11.79
N LEU A 201 -14.08 5.85 -10.73
CA LEU A 201 -14.34 6.29 -9.36
C LEU A 201 -13.65 7.62 -9.09
N ASN A 202 -14.39 8.61 -8.61
CA ASN A 202 -13.89 9.96 -8.33
C ASN A 202 -13.20 10.03 -6.96
N ASP A 203 -12.07 9.35 -6.83
CA ASP A 203 -11.19 9.43 -5.67
C ASP A 203 -9.71 9.43 -6.10
N SER A 204 -8.79 9.37 -5.13
CA SER A 204 -7.35 9.39 -5.42
C SER A 204 -6.85 8.12 -6.14
N TYR A 205 -7.51 6.97 -5.93
CA TYR A 205 -7.21 5.73 -6.65
C TYR A 205 -7.74 5.82 -8.08
N GLY A 206 -9.05 6.00 -8.25
CA GLY A 206 -9.67 5.92 -9.55
C GLY A 206 -9.14 6.95 -10.54
N THR A 207 -9.07 8.22 -10.13
CA THR A 207 -8.57 9.29 -11.01
C THR A 207 -7.07 9.19 -11.27
N GLY A 208 -6.29 8.69 -10.29
CA GLY A 208 -4.85 8.46 -10.45
C GLY A 208 -4.57 7.35 -11.45
N LEU A 209 -5.17 6.18 -11.27
CA LEU A 209 -5.02 5.05 -12.19
C LEU A 209 -5.50 5.40 -13.61
N ALA A 210 -6.63 6.10 -13.74
CA ALA A 210 -7.12 6.57 -15.04
C ALA A 210 -6.12 7.45 -15.78
N GLN A 211 -5.38 8.29 -15.05
CA GLN A 211 -4.32 9.12 -15.64
C GLN A 211 -3.18 8.26 -16.17
N PHE A 212 -2.68 7.29 -15.39
CA PHE A 212 -1.57 6.41 -15.81
C PHE A 212 -1.96 5.50 -16.99
N VAL A 213 -3.19 4.98 -16.99
CA VAL A 213 -3.73 4.25 -18.16
C VAL A 213 -3.79 5.16 -19.38
N THR A 214 -4.26 6.41 -19.23
CA THR A 214 -4.31 7.40 -20.31
C THR A 214 -2.93 7.68 -20.88
N ASP A 215 -1.94 7.93 -20.01
CA ASP A 215 -0.57 8.26 -20.41
C ASP A 215 0.07 7.10 -21.18
N SER A 216 -0.05 5.88 -20.65
CA SER A 216 0.50 4.67 -21.25
C SER A 216 -0.17 4.33 -22.59
N PHE A 217 -1.50 4.31 -22.62
CA PHE A 217 -2.27 4.00 -23.83
C PHE A 217 -2.04 5.04 -24.94
N THR A 218 -1.98 6.32 -24.59
CA THR A 218 -1.68 7.39 -25.55
C THR A 218 -0.24 7.30 -26.05
N ALA A 219 0.73 6.99 -25.19
CA ALA A 219 2.11 6.76 -25.60
C ALA A 219 2.25 5.58 -26.59
N ALA A 220 1.37 4.57 -26.47
CA ALA A 220 1.26 3.46 -27.41
C ALA A 220 0.52 3.81 -28.71
N GLY A 221 -0.02 5.03 -28.85
CA GLY A 221 -0.70 5.56 -30.04
C GLY A 221 -2.24 5.47 -30.00
N GLY A 222 -2.82 5.12 -28.86
CA GLY A 222 -4.28 5.11 -28.66
C GLY A 222 -4.85 6.49 -28.29
N GLU A 223 -6.18 6.57 -28.26
CA GLU A 223 -6.94 7.77 -27.88
C GLU A 223 -7.94 7.42 -26.78
N VAL A 224 -7.91 8.17 -25.67
CA VAL A 224 -8.97 8.14 -24.64
C VAL A 224 -10.02 9.18 -25.00
N ILE A 225 -11.23 8.72 -25.34
CA ILE A 225 -12.29 9.59 -25.89
C ILE A 225 -13.26 10.10 -24.82
N ALA A 226 -13.41 9.37 -23.70
CA ALA A 226 -14.22 9.81 -22.56
C ALA A 226 -13.73 9.10 -21.27
N ALA A 227 -13.89 9.78 -20.14
CA ALA A 227 -13.59 9.24 -18.81
C ALA A 227 -14.57 9.83 -17.76
N PRO A 228 -15.90 9.55 -17.89
CA PRO A 228 -16.86 10.02 -16.90
C PRO A 228 -16.56 9.46 -15.51
N THR A 229 -16.75 10.33 -14.51
CA THR A 229 -16.53 9.96 -13.11
C THR A 229 -17.85 9.78 -12.36
N TYR A 230 -17.80 9.00 -11.27
CA TYR A 230 -18.89 8.83 -10.30
C TYR A 230 -18.32 8.87 -8.87
N ASN A 231 -19.15 9.10 -7.85
CA ASN A 231 -18.71 9.14 -6.46
C ASN A 231 -19.12 7.87 -5.71
N THR A 232 -18.35 7.50 -4.68
CA THR A 232 -18.74 6.45 -3.73
C THR A 232 -20.15 6.74 -3.21
N GLY A 233 -21.00 5.71 -3.16
CA GLY A 233 -22.41 5.83 -2.77
C GLY A 233 -23.39 6.14 -3.91
N ASP A 234 -22.90 6.45 -5.12
CA ASP A 234 -23.75 6.56 -6.30
C ASP A 234 -24.37 5.18 -6.63
N THR A 235 -25.65 5.18 -6.99
CA THR A 235 -26.43 3.96 -7.30
C THR A 235 -27.01 3.95 -8.71
N ASN A 236 -26.81 5.00 -9.50
CA ASN A 236 -27.29 5.10 -10.86
C ASN A 236 -26.15 5.63 -11.76
N PHE A 237 -25.81 4.86 -12.77
CA PHE A 237 -24.66 5.10 -13.65
C PHE A 237 -25.04 5.31 -15.12
N THR A 238 -26.35 5.45 -15.42
CA THR A 238 -26.85 5.61 -16.81
C THR A 238 -26.19 6.80 -17.54
N ALA A 239 -25.92 7.89 -16.84
CA ALA A 239 -25.26 9.05 -17.47
C ALA A 239 -23.80 8.75 -17.81
N GLN A 240 -23.05 8.12 -16.91
CA GLN A 240 -21.66 7.73 -17.12
C GLN A 240 -21.55 6.67 -18.22
N ILE A 241 -22.45 5.69 -18.26
CA ILE A 241 -22.50 4.67 -19.31
C ILE A 241 -22.79 5.33 -20.67
N ALA A 242 -23.77 6.23 -20.74
CA ALA A 242 -24.10 6.94 -21.98
C ALA A 242 -22.93 7.79 -22.49
N GLU A 243 -22.19 8.45 -21.58
CA GLU A 243 -21.02 9.23 -21.93
C GLU A 243 -19.85 8.33 -22.39
N ALA A 244 -19.60 7.22 -21.68
CA ALA A 244 -18.57 6.26 -22.06
C ALA A 244 -18.80 5.61 -23.42
N LEU A 245 -20.07 5.39 -23.81
CA LEU A 245 -20.46 4.84 -25.10
C LEU A 245 -20.45 5.91 -26.22
N ALA A 246 -20.47 7.19 -25.87
CA ALA A 246 -20.46 8.25 -26.85
C ALA A 246 -19.15 8.27 -27.65
N GLY A 247 -19.25 8.25 -28.96
CA GLY A 247 -18.07 8.27 -29.83
C GLY A 247 -17.55 6.89 -30.26
N ASP A 248 -18.29 5.83 -29.99
CA ASP A 248 -18.01 4.46 -30.43
C ASP A 248 -16.61 3.97 -30.00
N PRO A 249 -16.35 3.73 -28.69
CA PRO A 249 -15.08 3.18 -28.21
C PRO A 249 -14.88 1.72 -28.68
N ASP A 250 -13.62 1.32 -28.87
CA ASP A 250 -13.24 -0.06 -29.15
C ASP A 250 -13.24 -0.91 -27.87
N ALA A 251 -12.95 -0.28 -26.74
CA ALA A 251 -12.94 -0.90 -25.41
C ALA A 251 -13.33 0.10 -24.31
N ILE A 252 -13.78 -0.43 -23.16
CA ILE A 252 -14.12 0.37 -21.98
C ILE A 252 -13.38 -0.17 -20.78
N VAL A 253 -12.66 0.72 -20.05
CA VAL A 253 -11.99 0.41 -18.80
C VAL A 253 -12.90 0.79 -17.63
N LEU A 254 -13.09 -0.15 -16.72
CA LEU A 254 -13.90 0.02 -15.51
C LEU A 254 -12.99 0.20 -14.30
N ILE A 255 -12.71 1.43 -13.91
CA ILE A 255 -11.95 1.75 -12.70
C ILE A 255 -12.95 2.04 -11.59
N THR A 256 -13.45 0.96 -11.00
CA THR A 256 -14.55 0.95 -10.04
C THR A 256 -14.27 -0.01 -8.91
N PHE A 257 -15.13 -0.04 -7.92
CA PHE A 257 -15.19 -1.10 -6.91
C PHE A 257 -16.44 -1.97 -7.13
N ASP A 258 -17.19 -2.29 -6.09
CA ASP A 258 -18.37 -3.17 -6.16
C ASP A 258 -19.51 -2.58 -7.01
N GLU A 259 -19.47 -1.29 -7.31
CA GLU A 259 -20.42 -0.61 -8.21
C GLU A 259 -20.46 -1.23 -9.62
N VAL A 260 -19.40 -1.94 -10.01
CA VAL A 260 -19.34 -2.70 -11.25
C VAL A 260 -20.52 -3.66 -11.41
N LYS A 261 -21.04 -4.24 -10.31
CA LYS A 261 -22.20 -5.12 -10.31
C LYS A 261 -23.49 -4.43 -10.78
N THR A 262 -23.56 -3.10 -10.56
CA THR A 262 -24.69 -2.27 -11.04
C THR A 262 -24.44 -1.77 -12.47
N ILE A 263 -23.18 -1.46 -12.82
CA ILE A 263 -22.78 -0.91 -14.12
C ILE A 263 -22.90 -1.98 -15.23
N ILE A 264 -22.38 -3.19 -15.00
CA ILE A 264 -22.25 -4.24 -16.01
C ILE A 264 -23.59 -4.61 -16.69
N PRO A 265 -24.69 -4.86 -15.97
CA PRO A 265 -25.95 -5.29 -16.64
C PRO A 265 -26.48 -4.28 -17.68
N GLU A 266 -26.35 -2.98 -17.40
CA GLU A 266 -26.75 -1.94 -18.33
C GLU A 266 -25.73 -1.82 -19.49
N LEU A 267 -24.44 -1.86 -19.17
CA LEU A 267 -23.35 -1.66 -20.11
C LEU A 267 -23.30 -2.79 -21.17
N ILE A 268 -23.32 -4.07 -20.76
CA ILE A 268 -23.23 -5.21 -21.69
C ILE A 268 -24.48 -5.39 -22.56
N SER A 269 -25.61 -4.74 -22.20
CA SER A 269 -26.78 -4.69 -23.08
C SER A 269 -26.52 -3.87 -24.35
N GLN A 270 -25.47 -3.04 -24.38
CA GLN A 270 -25.16 -2.07 -25.42
C GLN A 270 -23.71 -2.20 -25.94
N PHE A 271 -22.83 -2.94 -25.22
CA PHE A 271 -21.41 -3.04 -25.52
C PHE A 271 -20.91 -4.48 -25.31
N PRO A 272 -20.00 -5.02 -26.14
CA PRO A 272 -19.48 -6.37 -26.00
C PRO A 272 -18.71 -6.56 -24.68
N GLY A 273 -19.08 -7.60 -23.92
CA GLY A 273 -18.45 -7.89 -22.63
C GLY A 273 -16.95 -8.20 -22.73
N GLU A 274 -16.53 -8.88 -23.81
CA GLU A 274 -15.15 -9.23 -24.09
C GLU A 274 -14.21 -8.02 -24.31
N ASN A 275 -14.75 -6.84 -24.58
CA ASN A 275 -14.00 -5.60 -24.77
C ASN A 275 -13.99 -4.72 -23.52
N LEU A 276 -14.35 -5.28 -22.36
CA LEU A 276 -14.24 -4.62 -21.07
C LEU A 276 -12.89 -4.94 -20.41
N TYR A 277 -12.33 -3.94 -19.75
CA TYR A 277 -11.12 -4.08 -18.95
C TYR A 277 -11.38 -3.72 -17.50
N PHE A 278 -10.91 -4.59 -16.62
CA PHE A 278 -11.07 -4.51 -15.17
C PHE A 278 -9.74 -4.15 -14.50
N VAL A 279 -9.84 -3.73 -13.26
CA VAL A 279 -8.69 -3.40 -12.41
C VAL A 279 -8.82 -4.13 -11.08
N ASP A 280 -7.80 -4.09 -10.24
CA ASP A 280 -7.75 -4.77 -8.95
C ASP A 280 -8.97 -4.52 -8.04
N GLY A 281 -9.49 -3.30 -8.05
CA GLY A 281 -10.67 -2.91 -7.25
C GLY A 281 -11.97 -3.60 -7.64
N ASN A 282 -12.01 -4.29 -8.79
CA ASN A 282 -13.22 -4.96 -9.29
C ASN A 282 -12.95 -6.28 -10.02
N LEU A 283 -11.72 -6.79 -9.98
CA LEU A 283 -11.35 -8.05 -10.65
C LEU A 283 -11.55 -9.23 -9.67
N THR A 284 -12.76 -9.74 -9.62
CA THR A 284 -13.16 -10.83 -8.72
C THR A 284 -14.06 -11.86 -9.43
N ASN A 285 -14.43 -12.92 -8.72
CA ASN A 285 -15.33 -13.97 -9.24
C ASN A 285 -16.78 -13.46 -9.32
N TYR A 286 -17.35 -13.47 -10.53
CA TYR A 286 -18.72 -13.07 -10.82
C TYR A 286 -19.63 -14.22 -11.27
N SER A 287 -19.23 -15.48 -11.02
CA SER A 287 -20.01 -16.66 -11.45
C SER A 287 -21.42 -16.71 -10.87
N GLU A 288 -21.61 -16.18 -9.68
CA GLU A 288 -22.91 -16.13 -8.99
C GLU A 288 -23.64 -14.77 -9.19
N VAL A 289 -23.04 -13.83 -9.95
CA VAL A 289 -23.56 -12.45 -10.09
C VAL A 289 -24.13 -12.23 -11.50
N PHE A 290 -23.41 -12.68 -12.53
CA PHE A 290 -23.79 -12.47 -13.93
C PHE A 290 -24.06 -13.79 -14.65
N GLU A 291 -24.91 -13.74 -15.69
CA GLU A 291 -25.16 -14.90 -16.54
C GLU A 291 -23.85 -15.45 -17.14
N PRO A 292 -23.68 -16.77 -17.23
CA PRO A 292 -22.48 -17.36 -17.81
C PRO A 292 -22.14 -16.77 -19.18
N GLY A 293 -20.88 -16.46 -19.40
CA GLY A 293 -20.38 -15.87 -20.64
C GLY A 293 -20.54 -14.35 -20.76
N ALA A 294 -21.18 -13.69 -19.79
CA ALA A 294 -21.40 -12.24 -19.84
C ALA A 294 -20.09 -11.43 -19.93
N LEU A 295 -19.03 -11.94 -19.31
CA LEU A 295 -17.70 -11.32 -19.26
C LEU A 295 -16.62 -12.16 -19.96
N ALA A 296 -17.01 -13.29 -20.61
CA ALA A 296 -16.03 -14.20 -21.22
C ALA A 296 -15.12 -13.46 -22.21
N GLY A 297 -13.82 -13.52 -21.98
CA GLY A 297 -12.83 -12.81 -22.79
C GLY A 297 -12.41 -11.43 -22.26
N ALA A 298 -13.21 -10.79 -21.42
CA ALA A 298 -12.82 -9.54 -20.74
C ALA A 298 -11.53 -9.75 -19.93
N LYS A 299 -10.68 -8.73 -19.86
CA LYS A 299 -9.38 -8.82 -19.18
C LYS A 299 -9.29 -7.83 -18.03
N GLY A 300 -8.30 -8.02 -17.18
CA GLY A 300 -8.00 -7.08 -16.12
C GLY A 300 -6.59 -7.23 -15.61
N THR A 301 -6.16 -6.22 -14.88
CA THR A 301 -4.85 -6.19 -14.21
C THR A 301 -5.02 -6.25 -12.70
N TYR A 302 -4.10 -6.97 -12.04
CA TYR A 302 -4.13 -7.17 -10.62
C TYR A 302 -2.70 -7.15 -10.04
N PRO A 303 -2.38 -6.24 -9.08
CA PRO A 303 -1.12 -6.28 -8.36
C PRO A 303 -1.05 -7.52 -7.47
N GLY A 304 0.03 -8.26 -7.53
CA GLY A 304 0.21 -9.44 -6.68
C GLY A 304 0.97 -10.57 -7.34
N VAL A 305 1.03 -11.70 -6.67
CA VAL A 305 1.73 -12.90 -7.12
C VAL A 305 0.75 -13.96 -7.63
N ASN A 306 1.23 -14.80 -8.52
CA ASN A 306 0.42 -15.93 -8.99
C ASN A 306 0.25 -16.92 -7.83
N GLU A 307 -0.99 -17.14 -7.40
CA GLU A 307 -1.37 -17.99 -6.27
C GLU A 307 -0.84 -19.44 -6.41
N LYS A 308 -0.65 -19.92 -7.65
CA LYS A 308 -0.07 -21.26 -7.90
C LYS A 308 1.39 -21.35 -7.41
N ASN A 309 2.11 -20.23 -7.38
CA ASN A 309 3.49 -20.19 -6.90
C ASN A 309 3.58 -20.22 -5.38
N ILE A 310 2.50 -19.87 -4.68
CA ILE A 310 2.39 -19.79 -3.23
C ILE A 310 1.27 -20.70 -2.67
N ALA A 311 0.98 -21.80 -3.35
CA ALA A 311 -0.17 -22.66 -3.03
C ALA A 311 -0.17 -23.20 -1.59
N ASP A 312 1.00 -23.52 -1.04
CA ASP A 312 1.13 -23.97 0.36
C ASP A 312 0.80 -22.85 1.36
N PHE A 313 1.20 -21.62 1.06
CA PHE A 313 0.84 -20.46 1.86
C PHE A 313 -0.66 -20.19 1.81
N VAL A 314 -1.24 -20.16 0.61
CA VAL A 314 -2.69 -19.99 0.38
C VAL A 314 -3.48 -21.03 1.18
N LYS A 315 -3.05 -22.29 1.12
CA LYS A 315 -3.69 -23.36 1.89
C LYS A 315 -3.62 -23.08 3.41
N ARG A 316 -2.46 -22.70 3.93
CA ARG A 316 -2.28 -22.40 5.38
C ARG A 316 -3.16 -21.24 5.80
N MET A 317 -3.22 -20.18 5.00
CA MET A 317 -4.03 -18.99 5.25
C MET A 317 -5.52 -19.33 5.30
N ASN A 318 -6.02 -20.08 4.32
CA ASN A 318 -7.41 -20.53 4.30
C ASN A 318 -7.72 -21.50 5.46
N ASP A 319 -6.84 -22.46 5.76
CA ASP A 319 -7.04 -23.41 6.88
C ASP A 319 -7.10 -22.67 8.22
N ASN A 320 -6.23 -21.68 8.44
CA ASN A 320 -6.23 -20.84 9.66
C ASN A 320 -7.54 -20.03 9.75
N TRP A 321 -7.98 -19.45 8.65
CA TRP A 321 -9.22 -18.68 8.57
C TRP A 321 -10.46 -19.52 8.89
N VAL A 322 -10.56 -20.69 8.28
CA VAL A 322 -11.65 -21.65 8.52
C VAL A 322 -11.64 -22.19 9.97
N ALA A 323 -10.46 -22.44 10.54
CA ALA A 323 -10.32 -22.87 11.93
C ALA A 323 -10.84 -21.84 12.95
N ARG A 324 -10.93 -20.57 12.56
CA ARG A 324 -11.55 -19.48 13.34
C ARG A 324 -13.08 -19.41 13.21
N GLY A 325 -13.68 -20.32 12.43
CA GLY A 325 -15.14 -20.44 12.25
C GLY A 325 -15.68 -19.67 11.05
N ASN A 326 -14.83 -19.19 10.17
CA ASN A 326 -15.21 -18.47 8.98
C ASN A 326 -15.47 -19.40 7.79
N ALA A 327 -16.16 -18.91 6.74
CA ALA A 327 -16.26 -19.61 5.46
C ALA A 327 -14.89 -19.64 4.76
N ALA A 328 -14.67 -20.62 3.88
CA ALA A 328 -13.48 -20.64 3.05
C ALA A 328 -13.36 -19.36 2.21
N LEU A 329 -12.13 -18.92 1.98
CA LEU A 329 -11.86 -17.73 1.17
C LEU A 329 -12.19 -18.01 -0.31
N GLU A 330 -12.97 -17.13 -0.91
CA GLU A 330 -13.27 -17.15 -2.35
C GLU A 330 -12.34 -16.23 -3.14
N VAL A 331 -11.80 -15.21 -2.45
CA VAL A 331 -10.85 -14.24 -2.96
C VAL A 331 -9.62 -14.30 -2.07
N LEU A 332 -8.45 -14.14 -2.66
CA LEU A 332 -7.17 -14.18 -1.93
C LEU A 332 -6.43 -12.85 -2.01
N ALA A 333 -7.04 -11.89 -2.68
CA ALA A 333 -6.50 -10.56 -2.95
C ALA A 333 -5.98 -9.88 -1.68
N TYR A 334 -4.73 -9.44 -1.75
CA TYR A 334 -4.03 -8.73 -0.68
C TYR A 334 -3.84 -9.49 0.64
N GLY A 335 -4.22 -10.76 0.70
CA GLY A 335 -3.97 -11.62 1.86
C GLY A 335 -2.46 -11.87 2.09
N PRO A 336 -1.68 -12.28 1.07
CA PRO A 336 -0.22 -12.39 1.18
C PRO A 336 0.44 -11.06 1.56
N GLU A 337 0.02 -9.96 0.96
CA GLU A 337 0.52 -8.61 1.22
C GLU A 337 0.26 -8.18 2.66
N THR A 338 -0.91 -8.54 3.21
CA THR A 338 -1.25 -8.27 4.61
C THR A 338 -0.40 -9.10 5.57
N TYR A 339 -0.18 -10.39 5.26
CA TYR A 339 0.72 -11.24 6.04
C TYR A 339 2.11 -10.62 6.11
N ASP A 340 2.66 -10.20 4.98
CA ASP A 340 4.00 -9.63 4.91
C ASP A 340 4.11 -8.28 5.63
N ALA A 341 3.07 -7.45 5.56
CA ALA A 341 3.01 -6.20 6.32
C ALA A 341 3.16 -6.43 7.83
N VAL A 342 2.47 -7.44 8.38
CA VAL A 342 2.55 -7.80 9.81
C VAL A 342 3.94 -8.34 10.16
N VAL A 343 4.51 -9.20 9.31
CA VAL A 343 5.87 -9.73 9.52
C VAL A 343 6.90 -8.61 9.51
N LEU A 344 6.84 -7.69 8.55
CA LEU A 344 7.75 -6.55 8.46
C LEU A 344 7.68 -5.64 9.69
N LEU A 345 6.48 -5.35 10.20
CA LEU A 345 6.30 -4.58 11.44
C LEU A 345 6.96 -5.28 12.64
N ALA A 346 6.78 -6.60 12.78
CA ALA A 346 7.39 -7.36 13.86
C ALA A 346 8.93 -7.42 13.75
N LEU A 347 9.47 -7.58 12.53
CA LEU A 347 10.92 -7.55 12.31
C LEU A 347 11.51 -6.16 12.56
N ALA A 348 10.80 -5.11 12.15
CA ALA A 348 11.21 -3.73 12.43
C ALA A 348 11.22 -3.42 13.93
N ALA A 349 10.24 -3.94 14.69
CA ALA A 349 10.22 -3.82 16.14
C ALA A 349 11.41 -4.54 16.80
N LEU A 350 11.75 -5.76 16.37
CA LEU A 350 12.92 -6.51 16.86
C LEU A 350 14.22 -5.76 16.56
N GLU A 351 14.40 -5.29 15.32
CA GLU A 351 15.59 -4.54 14.89
C GLU A 351 15.73 -3.20 15.63
N ALA A 352 14.60 -2.52 15.88
CA ALA A 352 14.56 -1.27 16.65
C ALA A 352 14.68 -1.52 18.18
N ARG A 353 14.48 -2.75 18.64
CA ARG A 353 14.29 -3.09 20.06
C ARG A 353 13.23 -2.20 20.72
N SER A 354 12.17 -1.88 19.97
CA SER A 354 11.11 -0.99 20.42
C SER A 354 9.86 -1.23 19.56
N THR A 355 8.68 -1.11 20.16
CA THR A 355 7.40 -1.16 19.45
C THR A 355 6.84 0.21 19.13
N GLU A 356 7.50 1.28 19.56
CA GLU A 356 7.09 2.65 19.20
C GLU A 356 7.11 2.85 17.68
N GLY A 357 6.04 3.41 17.12
CA GLY A 357 5.90 3.57 15.67
C GLY A 357 7.06 4.32 15.02
N ALA A 358 7.55 5.37 15.65
CA ALA A 358 8.70 6.13 15.16
C ALA A 358 10.00 5.31 15.11
N ASN A 359 10.21 4.40 16.07
CA ASN A 359 11.39 3.53 16.09
C ASN A 359 11.29 2.45 15.00
N MET A 360 10.10 1.82 14.87
CA MET A 360 9.87 0.80 13.86
C MET A 360 9.99 1.36 12.44
N SER A 361 9.43 2.55 12.17
CA SER A 361 9.45 3.16 10.83
C SER A 361 10.88 3.35 10.30
N MET A 362 11.84 3.67 11.17
CA MET A 362 13.25 3.81 10.82
C MET A 362 13.92 2.48 10.42
N LYS A 363 13.28 1.33 10.71
CA LYS A 363 13.82 0.00 10.47
C LYS A 363 13.13 -0.76 9.33
N LEU A 364 11.94 -0.33 8.90
CA LEU A 364 11.19 -1.01 7.85
C LEU A 364 11.98 -1.12 6.54
N GLN A 365 12.68 -0.06 6.12
CA GLN A 365 13.54 -0.11 4.95
C GLN A 365 14.70 -1.10 5.11
N GLU A 366 15.28 -1.18 6.32
CA GLU A 366 16.40 -2.08 6.60
C GLU A 366 15.97 -3.56 6.52
N VAL A 367 14.89 -3.93 7.20
CA VAL A 367 14.44 -5.33 7.29
C VAL A 367 13.80 -5.84 5.99
N SER A 368 13.44 -4.95 5.08
CA SER A 368 12.90 -5.27 3.75
C SER A 368 13.97 -5.31 2.64
N GLY A 369 15.26 -5.18 2.98
CA GLY A 369 16.35 -5.19 2.00
C GLY A 369 16.59 -3.87 1.27
N GLY A 370 15.89 -2.78 1.63
CA GLY A 370 16.11 -1.44 1.06
C GLY A 370 17.46 -0.82 1.44
N ILE A 371 18.14 -1.40 2.44
CA ILE A 371 19.53 -1.08 2.81
C ILE A 371 20.40 -2.28 2.49
N ALA A 372 21.45 -2.07 1.67
CA ALA A 372 22.30 -3.14 1.21
C ALA A 372 23.03 -3.87 2.34
N GLY A 373 23.16 -5.19 2.23
CA GLY A 373 23.98 -6.03 3.11
C GLY A 373 23.17 -7.03 3.95
N GLY A 374 21.85 -7.01 3.86
CA GLY A 374 20.97 -7.95 4.57
C GLY A 374 21.14 -9.40 4.09
N THR A 375 20.86 -10.34 4.97
CA THR A 375 20.78 -11.77 4.65
C THR A 375 19.34 -12.12 4.30
N LYS A 376 19.13 -12.67 3.09
CA LYS A 376 17.81 -13.11 2.65
C LYS A 376 17.21 -14.14 3.59
N CYS A 377 15.94 -13.94 3.94
CA CYS A 377 15.14 -14.84 4.76
C CYS A 377 13.67 -14.76 4.31
N PHE A 378 12.92 -15.84 4.47
CA PHE A 378 11.60 -16.04 3.86
C PHE A 378 10.48 -16.32 4.89
N THR A 379 10.82 -16.38 6.14
CA THR A 379 9.88 -16.54 7.26
C THR A 379 10.23 -15.60 8.39
N PHE A 380 9.23 -15.22 9.19
CA PHE A 380 9.48 -14.42 10.39
C PHE A 380 10.57 -15.05 11.27
N ALA A 381 10.49 -16.37 11.54
CA ALA A 381 11.40 -17.06 12.44
C ALA A 381 12.86 -17.02 11.96
N GLU A 382 13.09 -17.21 10.64
CA GLU A 382 14.44 -17.13 10.05
C GLU A 382 15.02 -15.72 10.16
N CYS A 383 14.23 -14.70 9.81
CA CYS A 383 14.65 -13.30 9.87
C CYS A 383 14.90 -12.85 11.31
N ALA A 384 14.03 -13.23 12.25
CA ALA A 384 14.19 -12.93 13.67
C ALA A 384 15.45 -13.59 14.26
N ASP A 385 15.84 -14.82 13.82
CA ASP A 385 17.09 -15.44 14.24
C ASP A 385 18.33 -14.67 13.75
N ILE A 386 18.26 -14.10 12.54
CA ILE A 386 19.33 -13.24 12.01
C ILE A 386 19.47 -11.97 12.86
N ILE A 387 18.35 -11.28 13.12
CA ILE A 387 18.31 -10.05 13.91
C ILE A 387 18.80 -10.31 15.34
N ASN A 388 18.27 -11.35 16.00
CA ASN A 388 18.66 -11.72 17.35
C ASN A 388 20.13 -12.17 17.46
N GLY A 389 20.72 -12.66 16.36
CA GLY A 389 22.14 -12.97 16.21
C GLY A 389 23.01 -11.73 15.95
N GLY A 390 22.46 -10.52 15.85
CA GLY A 390 23.16 -9.29 15.53
C GLY A 390 23.48 -9.13 14.05
N GLY A 391 22.79 -9.84 13.16
CA GLY A 391 22.85 -9.69 11.71
C GLY A 391 21.72 -8.81 11.19
N GLN A 392 21.80 -8.37 9.94
CA GLN A 392 20.75 -7.62 9.23
C GLN A 392 19.90 -8.61 8.41
N ALA A 393 18.60 -8.60 8.62
CA ALA A 393 17.63 -9.37 7.84
C ALA A 393 17.29 -8.66 6.51
N ASP A 394 16.90 -9.45 5.52
CA ASP A 394 16.36 -9.01 4.23
C ASP A 394 15.18 -9.95 3.89
N TYR A 395 13.98 -9.55 4.30
CA TYR A 395 12.79 -10.36 4.23
C TYR A 395 12.12 -10.29 2.85
N ASP A 396 11.89 -11.47 2.26
CA ASP A 396 11.02 -11.67 1.09
C ASP A 396 9.92 -12.67 1.46
N GLY A 397 8.69 -12.22 1.53
CA GLY A 397 7.57 -13.06 1.95
C GLY A 397 6.74 -13.66 0.82
N PRO A 398 5.56 -14.20 1.13
CA PRO A 398 4.69 -14.82 0.13
C PRO A 398 4.15 -13.83 -0.92
N SER A 399 4.06 -12.53 -0.65
CA SER A 399 3.67 -11.54 -1.66
C SER A 399 4.80 -11.20 -2.65
N GLY A 400 6.00 -11.72 -2.44
CA GLY A 400 7.17 -11.53 -3.28
C GLY A 400 8.24 -10.66 -2.62
N PRO A 401 9.22 -10.16 -3.39
CA PRO A 401 10.22 -9.22 -2.90
C PRO A 401 9.52 -7.92 -2.47
N ILE A 402 9.79 -7.51 -1.23
CA ILE A 402 9.29 -6.24 -0.69
C ILE A 402 10.49 -5.43 -0.27
N THR A 403 11.02 -4.65 -1.17
CA THR A 403 12.15 -3.77 -0.89
C THR A 403 11.64 -2.34 -0.82
N PHE A 404 11.57 -1.74 0.37
CA PHE A 404 11.10 -0.35 0.50
C PHE A 404 12.13 0.66 0.05
N ASN A 405 11.67 1.66 -0.70
CA ASN A 405 12.41 2.88 -0.95
C ASN A 405 12.31 3.84 0.27
N GLU A 406 12.90 5.02 0.14
CA GLU A 406 12.89 6.05 1.18
C GLU A 406 11.48 6.63 1.48
N LEU A 407 10.50 6.33 0.64
CA LEU A 407 9.12 6.82 0.73
C LEU A 407 8.13 5.74 1.25
N GLY A 408 8.64 4.56 1.66
CA GLY A 408 7.79 3.48 2.16
C GLY A 408 7.04 2.69 1.07
N ASP A 409 7.37 2.92 -0.20
CA ASP A 409 6.83 2.18 -1.34
C ASP A 409 7.71 0.97 -1.68
N PRO A 410 7.15 -0.18 -2.10
CA PRO A 410 7.93 -1.26 -2.66
C PRO A 410 8.59 -0.83 -3.99
N THR A 411 9.88 -1.15 -4.16
CA THR A 411 10.63 -0.86 -5.41
C THR A 411 10.33 -1.86 -6.51
N ASP A 412 9.90 -3.05 -6.14
CA ASP A 412 9.52 -4.13 -7.02
C ASP A 412 8.01 -4.35 -6.93
N GLY A 413 7.40 -4.72 -8.03
CA GLY A 413 5.98 -5.04 -8.09
C GLY A 413 5.69 -5.94 -9.27
N ASN A 414 4.70 -6.80 -9.10
CA ASN A 414 4.23 -7.67 -10.17
C ASN A 414 2.76 -7.36 -10.47
N ILE A 415 2.42 -7.21 -11.73
CA ILE A 415 1.05 -7.01 -12.19
C ILE A 415 0.65 -8.23 -13.01
N LEU A 416 -0.28 -9.00 -12.47
CA LEU A 416 -0.89 -10.11 -13.17
C LEU A 416 -1.90 -9.60 -14.20
N ILE A 417 -1.99 -10.28 -15.34
CA ILE A 417 -3.08 -10.11 -16.28
C ILE A 417 -3.98 -11.33 -16.16
N GLN A 418 -5.25 -11.06 -15.91
CA GLN A 418 -6.29 -12.08 -15.81
C GLN A 418 -7.31 -11.90 -16.93
N GLN A 419 -7.97 -13.00 -17.30
CA GLN A 419 -9.05 -13.03 -18.28
C GLN A 419 -10.22 -13.81 -17.71
N PHE A 420 -11.43 -13.30 -17.86
CA PHE A 420 -12.64 -14.00 -17.46
C PHE A 420 -12.92 -15.19 -18.39
N ASP A 421 -13.19 -16.33 -17.77
CA ASP A 421 -13.64 -17.54 -18.47
C ASP A 421 -15.16 -17.51 -18.77
N GLU A 422 -15.68 -18.62 -19.34
CA GLU A 422 -17.09 -18.79 -19.65
C GLU A 422 -18.03 -18.78 -18.43
N ASN A 423 -17.49 -18.87 -17.23
CA ASN A 423 -18.25 -18.81 -15.98
C ASN A 423 -18.07 -17.47 -15.26
N ASN A 424 -17.47 -16.47 -15.91
CA ASN A 424 -17.13 -15.17 -15.34
C ASN A 424 -16.18 -15.27 -14.13
N VAL A 425 -15.25 -16.24 -14.17
CA VAL A 425 -14.18 -16.40 -13.18
C VAL A 425 -12.88 -15.87 -13.79
N PRO A 426 -12.17 -14.94 -13.14
CA PRO A 426 -10.90 -14.43 -13.65
C PRO A 426 -9.79 -15.49 -13.49
N VAL A 427 -9.05 -15.73 -14.56
CA VAL A 427 -7.95 -16.70 -14.62
C VAL A 427 -6.67 -15.99 -15.05
N THR A 428 -5.59 -16.15 -14.32
CA THR A 428 -4.29 -15.57 -14.68
C THR A 428 -3.77 -16.15 -15.99
N ILE A 429 -3.51 -15.28 -16.96
CA ILE A 429 -3.00 -15.60 -18.29
C ILE A 429 -1.56 -15.10 -18.50
N ARG A 430 -1.11 -14.09 -17.73
CA ARG A 430 0.26 -13.55 -17.75
C ARG A 430 0.60 -12.93 -16.40
N GLY A 431 1.89 -13.05 -15.94
CA GLY A 431 2.41 -12.46 -14.73
C GLY A 431 3.55 -13.26 -14.13
#